data_d632155e1e2921244468e402fa1ad22b
#
_entry.id   d632155e1e2921244468e402fa1ad22b
#
_cell.length_a   1.000
_cell.length_b   1.000
_cell.length_c   1.000
_cell.angle_alpha   90.00
_cell.angle_beta   90.00
_cell.angle_gamma   90.00
#
_symmetry.space_group_name_H-M   'P 1'
#
loop_
_entity.id
_entity.type
_entity.pdbx_description
1 polymer ?
#
loop_
_entity_poly.entity_id
_entity_poly.type
_entity_poly.pdbx_seq_one_letter_code
_entity_poly.pdbx_strand_id
1 'polypeptide(L)'
;MKNQEILCSKDIFPAFNTNNVPIIFESSELFAPYLSVAILSLINTASNKANYDIIILSNEIRREDQRCLCKLAEGKSNFSIRFFDPTDFVQSYIDNARYSYLYLNYYRMSLPW
;
A
#
# COMPACT_ATOMS: atom_id res chain seq x y z
N MET A 1 -14.96 -5.48 -6.00
CA MET A 1 -13.74 -5.91 -5.35
C MET A 1 -13.80 -5.69 -3.86
N LYS A 2 -13.42 -6.70 -3.14
CA LYS A 2 -13.53 -6.70 -1.69
C LYS A 2 -12.35 -6.05 -0.96
N ASN A 3 -11.29 -5.71 -1.64
CA ASN A 3 -10.01 -5.41 -1.01
C ASN A 3 -9.75 -3.93 -0.82
N GLN A 4 -10.78 -3.21 -0.44
CA GLN A 4 -10.66 -1.78 -0.19
C GLN A 4 -10.64 -1.47 1.30
N GLU A 5 -10.56 -2.50 2.12
CA GLU A 5 -10.45 -2.32 3.56
C GLU A 5 -8.99 -2.20 3.96
N ILE A 6 -8.75 -1.35 4.93
CA ILE A 6 -7.43 -1.25 5.54
C ILE A 6 -7.21 -2.52 6.36
N LEU A 7 -6.13 -3.21 6.06
CA LEU A 7 -5.76 -4.41 6.78
C LEU A 7 -4.89 -4.02 7.97
N CYS A 8 -5.30 -4.47 9.14
CA CYS A 8 -4.56 -4.20 10.38
C CYS A 8 -3.76 -5.40 10.86
N SER A 9 -3.47 -6.33 9.97
CA SER A 9 -2.72 -7.53 10.30
C SER A 9 -1.22 -7.26 10.29
N LYS A 10 -0.50 -7.96 11.16
CA LYS A 10 0.97 -7.95 11.16
C LYS A 10 1.53 -8.70 9.97
N ASP A 11 0.78 -9.63 9.43
CA ASP A 11 1.24 -10.51 8.37
C ASP A 11 0.62 -10.09 7.05
N ILE A 12 1.47 -9.77 6.10
CA ILE A 12 1.07 -9.42 4.76
C ILE A 12 1.31 -10.61 3.86
N PHE A 13 0.23 -11.22 3.37
CA PHE A 13 0.32 -12.35 2.46
C PHE A 13 0.28 -11.87 1.02
N PRO A 14 0.95 -12.58 0.10
CA PRO A 14 0.90 -12.23 -1.31
C PRO A 14 -0.53 -12.21 -1.85
N ALA A 15 -0.84 -11.22 -2.68
CA ALA A 15 -2.17 -11.14 -3.30
C ALA A 15 -2.34 -12.17 -4.42
N PHE A 16 -1.25 -12.59 -5.03
CA PHE A 16 -1.27 -13.54 -6.14
C PHE A 16 -0.41 -14.76 -5.80
N ASN A 17 -0.84 -15.91 -6.31
CA ASN A 17 -0.16 -17.18 -6.02
C ASN A 17 1.09 -17.39 -6.87
N THR A 18 1.16 -16.77 -8.03
CA THR A 18 2.27 -16.94 -8.98
C THR A 18 2.76 -15.60 -9.47
N ASN A 19 4.06 -15.50 -9.68
CA ASN A 19 4.70 -14.29 -10.23
C ASN A 19 4.29 -13.01 -9.50
N ASN A 20 4.14 -13.10 -8.20
CA ASN A 20 3.72 -11.97 -7.38
C ASN A 20 4.88 -11.01 -7.18
N VAL A 21 4.71 -9.78 -7.64
CA VAL A 21 5.70 -8.72 -7.46
C VAL A 21 5.15 -7.73 -6.44
N PRO A 22 5.62 -7.78 -5.20
CA PRO A 22 5.15 -6.83 -4.18
C PRO A 22 5.82 -5.48 -4.39
N ILE A 23 5.01 -4.43 -4.35
CA ILE A 23 5.48 -3.06 -4.44
C ILE A 23 4.87 -2.29 -3.28
N ILE A 24 5.73 -1.69 -2.47
CA ILE A 24 5.29 -1.00 -1.27
C ILE A 24 5.47 0.49 -1.45
N PHE A 25 4.38 1.20 -1.25
CA PHE A 25 4.39 2.65 -1.13
C PHE A 25 4.03 3.04 0.29
N GLU A 26 4.58 4.11 0.75
CA GLU A 26 4.10 4.77 1.96
C GLU A 26 3.63 6.16 1.57
N SER A 27 2.50 6.59 2.14
CA SER A 27 1.92 7.87 1.75
C SER A 27 1.05 8.42 2.88
N SER A 28 0.92 9.74 2.87
CA SER A 28 -0.06 10.45 3.68
C SER A 28 -1.19 10.93 2.77
N GLU A 29 -2.24 11.46 3.39
CA GLU A 29 -3.35 12.07 2.65
C GLU A 29 -2.85 13.19 1.73
N LEU A 30 -1.90 13.98 2.20
CA LEU A 30 -1.35 15.09 1.44
C LEU A 30 -0.70 14.66 0.13
N PHE A 31 -0.07 13.50 0.12
CA PHE A 31 0.66 13.00 -1.04
C PHE A 31 -0.15 12.00 -1.89
N ALA A 32 -1.41 11.77 -1.55
CA ALA A 32 -2.24 10.83 -2.31
C ALA A 32 -2.32 11.16 -3.81
N PRO A 33 -2.43 12.43 -4.24
CA PRO A 33 -2.41 12.73 -5.67
C PRO A 33 -1.14 12.30 -6.37
N TYR A 34 0.01 12.48 -5.73
CA TYR A 34 1.30 12.07 -6.29
C TYR A 34 1.41 10.55 -6.36
N LEU A 35 0.88 9.87 -5.36
CA LEU A 35 0.82 8.41 -5.34
C LEU A 35 0.01 7.89 -6.52
N SER A 36 -1.11 8.54 -6.83
CA SER A 36 -1.95 8.13 -7.96
C SER A 36 -1.20 8.23 -9.29
N VAL A 37 -0.37 9.26 -9.47
CA VAL A 37 0.46 9.40 -10.66
C VAL A 37 1.48 8.27 -10.75
N ALA A 38 2.12 7.95 -9.64
CA ALA A 38 3.11 6.86 -9.61
C ALA A 38 2.48 5.51 -9.95
N ILE A 39 1.32 5.22 -9.39
CA ILE A 39 0.60 3.98 -9.66
C ILE A 39 0.15 3.92 -11.12
N LEU A 40 -0.40 5.00 -11.65
CA LEU A 40 -0.83 5.04 -13.04
C LEU A 40 0.35 4.83 -13.99
N SER A 41 1.48 5.43 -13.70
CA SER A 41 2.71 5.25 -14.47
C SER A 41 3.15 3.79 -14.46
N LEU A 42 3.09 3.15 -13.31
CA LEU A 42 3.39 1.73 -13.18
C LEU A 42 2.45 0.88 -14.02
N ILE A 43 1.16 1.14 -13.96
CA ILE A 43 0.16 0.39 -14.73
C ILE A 43 0.43 0.52 -16.23
N ASN A 44 0.78 1.71 -16.68
CA ASN A 44 1.01 1.97 -18.09
C ASN A 44 2.26 1.31 -18.65
N THR A 45 3.22 0.99 -17.80
CA THR A 45 4.50 0.42 -18.21
C THR A 45 4.70 -1.03 -17.77
N ALA A 46 3.71 -1.61 -17.12
CA ALA A 46 3.82 -2.93 -16.52
C ALA A 46 3.79 -4.04 -17.57
N SER A 47 4.43 -5.15 -17.22
CA SER A 47 4.38 -6.38 -18.00
C SER A 47 3.08 -7.12 -17.73
N ASN A 48 2.52 -7.77 -18.75
CA ASN A 48 1.39 -8.67 -18.56
C ASN A 48 1.79 -10.06 -18.04
N LYS A 49 3.10 -10.29 -17.88
CA LYS A 49 3.63 -11.57 -17.39
C LYS A 49 3.81 -11.62 -15.87
N ALA A 50 3.66 -10.50 -15.19
CA ALA A 50 3.80 -10.42 -13.75
C ALA A 50 2.49 -9.97 -13.12
N ASN A 51 2.33 -10.32 -11.86
CA ASN A 51 1.20 -9.88 -11.05
C ASN A 51 1.70 -8.88 -10.01
N TYR A 52 1.17 -7.70 -10.05
CA TYR A 52 1.66 -6.59 -9.22
C TYR A 52 0.78 -6.44 -8.00
N ASP A 53 1.40 -6.63 -6.85
CA ASP A 53 0.77 -6.57 -5.54
C ASP A 53 1.17 -5.26 -4.88
N ILE A 54 0.36 -4.23 -5.09
CA ILE A 54 0.64 -2.89 -4.58
C ILE A 54 0.08 -2.78 -3.17
N ILE A 55 0.97 -2.48 -2.24
CA ILE A 55 0.64 -2.36 -0.83
C ILE A 55 0.96 -0.92 -0.41
N ILE A 56 -0.05 -0.23 0.07
CA ILE A 56 0.09 1.17 0.48
C ILE A 56 0.03 1.26 1.99
N LEU A 57 1.13 1.69 2.58
CA LEU A 57 1.22 1.89 4.02
C LEU A 57 0.77 3.30 4.34
N SER A 58 -0.31 3.42 5.08
CA SER A 58 -0.83 4.70 5.51
C SER A 58 -1.80 4.53 6.67
N ASN A 59 -1.84 5.53 7.55
CA ASN A 59 -2.81 5.58 8.61
C ASN A 59 -3.84 6.70 8.45
N GLU A 60 -3.76 7.45 7.36
CA GLU A 60 -4.57 8.67 7.27
C GLU A 60 -5.19 8.95 5.90
N ILE A 61 -4.98 8.08 4.91
CA ILE A 61 -5.62 8.29 3.61
C ILE A 61 -7.12 8.05 3.74
N ARG A 62 -7.93 9.02 3.32
CA ARG A 62 -9.38 8.94 3.42
C ARG A 62 -9.91 7.83 2.53
N ARG A 63 -11.04 7.25 2.93
CA ARG A 63 -11.64 6.14 2.18
C ARG A 63 -11.99 6.48 0.74
N GLU A 64 -12.44 7.69 0.50
CA GLU A 64 -12.77 8.12 -0.87
C GLU A 64 -11.53 8.18 -1.74
N ASP A 65 -10.39 8.59 -1.19
CA ASP A 65 -9.12 8.59 -1.91
C ASP A 65 -8.61 7.17 -2.11
N GLN A 66 -8.81 6.28 -1.15
CA GLN A 66 -8.50 4.87 -1.32
C GLN A 66 -9.29 4.27 -2.47
N ARG A 67 -10.58 4.59 -2.58
CA ARG A 67 -11.40 4.12 -3.71
C ARG A 67 -10.91 4.66 -5.04
N CYS A 68 -10.52 5.92 -5.07
CA CYS A 68 -9.97 6.52 -6.29
C CYS A 68 -8.69 5.81 -6.73
N LEU A 69 -7.81 5.48 -5.78
CA LEU A 69 -6.58 4.75 -6.09
C LEU A 69 -6.89 3.35 -6.60
N CYS A 70 -7.83 2.66 -5.98
CA CYS A 70 -8.23 1.32 -6.44
C CYS A 70 -8.83 1.33 -7.83
N LYS A 71 -9.54 2.40 -8.20
CA LYS A 71 -10.12 2.50 -9.54
C LYS A 71 -9.07 2.56 -10.64
N LEU A 72 -7.86 3.00 -10.33
CA LEU A 72 -6.78 3.04 -11.33
C LEU A 72 -6.47 1.64 -11.88
N ALA A 73 -6.63 0.62 -11.05
CA ALA A 73 -6.38 -0.76 -11.44
C ALA A 73 -7.64 -1.50 -11.90
N GLU A 74 -8.76 -0.80 -12.04
CA GLU A 74 -10.01 -1.41 -12.44
C GLU A 74 -9.88 -2.03 -13.84
N GLY A 75 -10.33 -3.27 -13.98
CA GLY A 75 -10.21 -4.01 -15.23
C GLY A 75 -8.84 -4.65 -15.45
N LYS A 76 -7.90 -4.46 -14.55
CA LYS A 76 -6.56 -5.04 -14.63
C LYS A 76 -6.46 -6.24 -13.68
N SER A 77 -6.57 -7.44 -14.22
CA SER A 77 -6.57 -8.66 -13.41
C SER A 77 -5.21 -8.97 -12.76
N ASN A 78 -4.14 -8.39 -13.28
CA ASN A 78 -2.79 -8.59 -12.75
C ASN A 78 -2.33 -7.50 -11.78
N PHE A 79 -3.25 -6.68 -11.29
CA PHE A 79 -2.97 -5.66 -10.30
C PHE A 79 -3.87 -5.82 -9.09
N SER A 80 -3.29 -5.70 -7.92
CA SER A 80 -4.01 -5.62 -6.64
C SER A 80 -3.51 -4.41 -5.87
N ILE A 81 -4.42 -3.62 -5.35
CA ILE A 81 -4.08 -2.44 -4.53
C ILE A 81 -4.71 -2.65 -3.16
N ARG A 82 -3.87 -2.71 -2.13
CA ARG A 82 -4.31 -2.92 -0.76
C ARG A 82 -3.69 -1.85 0.15
N PHE A 83 -4.39 -1.58 1.23
CA PHE A 83 -3.96 -0.57 2.20
C PHE A 83 -3.68 -1.23 3.54
N PHE A 84 -2.59 -0.81 4.16
CA PHE A 84 -2.22 -1.25 5.50
C PHE A 84 -2.04 -0.07 6.40
N ASP A 85 -2.63 -0.16 7.58
CA ASP A 85 -2.37 0.80 8.65
C ASP A 85 -1.36 0.16 9.60
N PRO A 86 -0.12 0.64 9.62
CA PRO A 86 0.94 0.05 10.43
C PRO A 86 0.96 0.55 11.88
N THR A 87 -0.01 1.33 12.30
CA THR A 87 0.03 2.04 13.58
C THR A 87 0.28 1.10 14.76
N ASP A 88 -0.51 0.04 14.88
CA ASP A 88 -0.40 -0.88 16.02
C ASP A 88 0.94 -1.61 16.04
N PHE A 89 1.45 -1.95 14.86
CA PHE A 89 2.73 -2.64 14.75
C PHE A 89 3.88 -1.72 15.18
N VAL A 90 3.86 -0.49 14.69
CA VAL A 90 4.97 0.44 14.92
C VAL A 90 4.97 0.96 16.36
N GLN A 91 3.81 1.11 16.97
CA GLN A 91 3.71 1.56 18.36
C GLN A 91 4.47 0.66 19.33
N SER A 92 4.62 -0.62 19.00
CA SER A 92 5.41 -1.53 19.83
C SER A 92 6.90 -1.21 19.80
N TYR A 93 7.38 -0.47 18.80
CA TYR A 93 8.79 -0.12 18.65
C TYR A 93 9.08 1.34 19.02
N ILE A 94 8.07 2.20 19.00
CA ILE A 94 8.25 3.64 19.20
C ILE A 94 7.31 4.11 20.29
N ASP A 95 7.85 4.35 21.47
CA ASP A 95 7.05 4.80 22.64
C ASP A 95 6.51 6.22 22.46
N ASN A 96 7.14 7.03 21.62
CA ASN A 96 6.77 8.42 21.42
C ASN A 96 6.97 8.83 19.97
N ALA A 97 6.04 8.46 19.11
CA ALA A 97 6.04 8.98 17.75
C ALA A 97 5.58 10.44 17.77
N ARG A 98 6.48 11.35 18.10
CA ARG A 98 6.21 12.79 17.97
C ARG A 98 5.92 13.17 16.53
N TYR A 99 6.39 12.37 15.61
CA TYR A 99 6.33 12.64 14.19
C TYR A 99 5.67 11.46 13.50
N SER A 100 4.41 11.60 13.16
CA SER A 100 3.62 10.51 12.58
C SER A 100 4.20 10.00 11.25
N TYR A 101 4.93 10.86 10.52
CA TYR A 101 5.53 10.44 9.26
C TYR A 101 6.75 9.52 9.45
N LEU A 102 7.35 9.51 10.64
CA LEU A 102 8.53 8.67 10.88
C LEU A 102 8.20 7.21 11.08
N TYR A 103 7.04 6.89 11.67
CA TYR A 103 6.77 5.49 11.95
C TYR A 103 6.46 4.68 10.68
N LEU A 104 5.99 5.30 9.63
CA LEU A 104 5.85 4.62 8.35
C LEU A 104 7.20 4.13 7.84
N ASN A 105 8.22 4.96 7.97
CA ASN A 105 9.58 4.58 7.61
C ASN A 105 10.08 3.42 8.47
N TYR A 106 9.83 3.47 9.78
CA TYR A 106 10.24 2.38 10.67
C TYR A 106 9.55 1.09 10.30
N TYR A 107 8.26 1.14 9.99
CA TYR A 107 7.53 -0.05 9.58
C TYR A 107 8.12 -0.66 8.32
N ARG A 108 8.39 0.16 7.32
CA ARG A 108 8.99 -0.29 6.07
C ARG A 108 10.35 -0.96 6.31
N MET A 109 11.17 -0.39 7.19
CA MET A 109 12.48 -0.94 7.53
C MET A 109 12.40 -2.27 8.27
N SER A 110 11.30 -2.51 8.95
CA SER A 110 11.11 -3.75 9.72
C SER A 110 10.56 -4.90 8.90
N LEU A 111 10.16 -4.67 7.66
CA LEU A 111 9.62 -5.72 6.80
C LEU A 111 10.72 -6.70 6.38
N PRO A 112 10.44 -8.00 6.40
CA PRO A 112 11.44 -9.03 6.08
C PRO A 112 11.54 -9.26 4.56
N TRP A 113 12.04 -8.31 3.86
CA TRP A 113 12.16 -8.41 2.39
C TRP A 113 13.52 -8.91 1.93
#